data_94a03328b4df97390a545df7d45a1c5b
#
_entry.id   94a03328b4df97390a545df7d45a1c5b
#
_cell.length_a   1.000
_cell.length_b   1.000
_cell.length_c   1.000
_cell.angle_alpha   90.00
_cell.angle_beta   90.00
_cell.angle_gamma   90.00
#
_symmetry.space_group_name_H-M   'P 1'
#
loop_
_entity.id
_entity.type
_entity.pdbx_description
1 polymer ?
#
loop_
_entity_poly.entity_id
_entity_poly.type
_entity_poly.pdbx_seq_one_letter_code
_entity_poly.pdbx_strand_id
1 'polypeptide(L)'
;CQYDVFYNYVKILNLMTLVIEAFLSWLDQLHPESGDRLIKAINYFNGCRPFMMNYLKDGACSLSNNLSENSIRPLVVGRKNWLFCDTPAGADASMKIYSMIETAKANELDPLKYLSFLLEHRPGAEMSDEELEQFAPWSKLAQETCK
;
A
#
# COMPACT_ATOMS: atom_id res chain seq x y z
N CYS A 1 18.10 11.42 23.98
CA CYS A 1 17.35 11.75 22.76
C CYS A 1 17.27 10.59 21.78
N GLN A 2 18.34 10.25 21.03
CA GLN A 2 18.27 9.20 20.00
C GLN A 2 18.21 7.78 20.62
N TYR A 3 18.85 7.57 21.73
CA TYR A 3 18.81 6.32 22.51
C TYR A 3 17.42 6.05 23.12
N ASP A 4 16.71 7.08 23.57
CA ASP A 4 15.38 6.94 24.16
C ASP A 4 14.33 6.51 23.10
N VAL A 5 14.44 7.03 21.89
CA VAL A 5 13.56 6.65 20.77
C VAL A 5 13.80 5.19 20.39
N PHE A 6 15.06 4.78 20.24
CA PHE A 6 15.41 3.40 19.92
C PHE A 6 14.99 2.42 21.03
N TYR A 7 15.21 2.76 22.30
CA TYR A 7 14.80 1.94 23.43
C TYR A 7 13.30 1.75 23.50
N ASN A 8 12.53 2.82 23.33
CA ASN A 8 11.08 2.75 23.30
C ASN A 8 10.56 1.95 22.09
N TYR A 9 11.20 2.06 20.95
CA TYR A 9 10.89 1.28 19.76
C TYR A 9 11.08 -0.23 20.02
N VAL A 10 12.21 -0.66 20.55
CA VAL A 10 12.49 -2.07 20.88
C VAL A 10 11.49 -2.58 21.92
N LYS A 11 11.14 -1.77 22.92
CA LYS A 11 10.16 -2.14 23.95
C LYS A 11 8.75 -2.35 23.36
N ILE A 12 8.33 -1.48 22.44
CA ILE A 12 7.05 -1.61 21.72
C ILE A 12 7.04 -2.87 20.87
N LEU A 13 8.10 -3.14 20.11
CA LEU A 13 8.23 -4.36 19.31
C LEU A 13 8.10 -5.63 20.15
N ASN A 14 8.82 -5.70 21.28
CA ASN A 14 8.75 -6.85 22.18
C ASN A 14 7.34 -7.04 22.75
N LEU A 15 6.67 -5.96 23.15
CA LEU A 15 5.30 -6.03 23.66
C LEU A 15 4.33 -6.52 22.58
N MET A 16 4.45 -6.02 21.35
CA MET A 16 3.60 -6.44 20.24
C MET A 16 3.83 -7.90 19.86
N THR A 17 5.08 -8.36 19.87
CA THR A 17 5.41 -9.77 19.67
C THR A 17 4.71 -10.65 20.70
N LEU A 18 4.81 -10.31 21.99
CA LEU A 18 4.15 -11.04 23.08
C LEU A 18 2.63 -11.10 22.91
N VAL A 19 2.01 -10.00 22.53
CA VAL A 19 0.54 -9.94 22.31
C VAL A 19 0.13 -10.85 21.16
N ILE A 20 0.87 -10.83 20.04
CA ILE A 20 0.58 -11.70 18.90
C ILE A 20 0.79 -13.17 19.25
N GLU A 21 1.87 -13.51 19.90
CA GLU A 21 2.15 -14.89 20.33
C GLU A 21 1.08 -15.41 21.29
N ALA A 22 0.64 -14.58 22.25
CA ALA A 22 -0.45 -14.92 23.14
C ALA A 22 -1.77 -15.14 22.38
N PHE A 23 -2.08 -14.29 21.42
CA PHE A 23 -3.25 -14.44 20.56
C PHE A 23 -3.19 -15.72 19.70
N LEU A 24 -2.04 -16.01 19.11
CA LEU A 24 -1.83 -17.24 18.33
C LEU A 24 -1.99 -18.50 19.18
N SER A 25 -1.42 -18.49 20.40
CA SER A 25 -1.57 -19.58 21.36
C SER A 25 -3.01 -19.79 21.79
N TRP A 26 -3.76 -18.69 22.00
CA TRP A 26 -5.19 -18.77 22.29
C TRP A 26 -5.96 -19.34 21.10
N LEU A 27 -5.66 -18.90 19.88
CA LEU A 27 -6.33 -19.38 18.66
C LEU A 27 -6.12 -20.88 18.44
N ASP A 28 -4.91 -21.40 18.76
CA ASP A 28 -4.58 -22.82 18.63
C ASP A 28 -5.37 -23.70 19.63
N GLN A 29 -5.88 -23.12 20.72
CA GLN A 29 -6.72 -23.81 21.69
C GLN A 29 -8.20 -23.80 21.33
N LEU A 30 -8.60 -23.04 20.29
CA LEU A 30 -9.97 -23.02 19.84
C LEU A 30 -10.31 -24.27 19.04
N HIS A 31 -11.22 -25.07 19.54
CA HIS A 31 -11.79 -26.23 18.86
C HIS A 31 -13.30 -26.00 18.59
N PRO A 32 -13.66 -25.27 17.51
CA PRO A 32 -15.04 -25.00 17.23
C PRO A 32 -15.77 -26.29 16.84
N GLU A 33 -16.71 -26.72 17.68
CA GLU A 33 -17.49 -27.95 17.47
C GLU A 33 -18.52 -27.80 16.34
N SER A 34 -18.97 -26.59 16.05
CA SER A 34 -19.86 -26.28 14.94
C SER A 34 -19.88 -24.79 14.63
N GLY A 35 -19.96 -24.43 13.36
CA GLY A 35 -20.05 -23.03 12.92
C GLY A 35 -19.18 -22.77 11.71
N ASP A 36 -19.73 -22.96 10.53
CA ASP A 36 -19.03 -22.77 9.25
C ASP A 36 -18.31 -21.42 9.15
N ARG A 37 -18.88 -20.35 9.72
CA ARG A 37 -18.29 -19.00 9.71
C ARG A 37 -17.02 -18.91 10.56
N LEU A 38 -17.02 -19.50 11.76
CA LEU A 38 -15.88 -19.45 12.66
C LEU A 38 -14.72 -20.31 12.10
N ILE A 39 -15.03 -21.50 11.60
CA ILE A 39 -14.06 -22.38 10.96
C ILE A 39 -13.43 -21.69 9.74
N LYS A 40 -14.24 -21.07 8.88
CA LYS A 40 -13.74 -20.29 7.74
C LYS A 40 -12.83 -19.12 8.16
N ALA A 41 -13.19 -18.41 9.22
CA ALA A 41 -12.38 -17.32 9.76
C ALA A 41 -11.02 -17.82 10.28
N ILE A 42 -11.03 -18.93 11.06
CA ILE A 42 -9.78 -19.55 11.57
C ILE A 42 -8.91 -20.06 10.42
N ASN A 43 -9.49 -20.72 9.42
CA ASN A 43 -8.74 -21.22 8.28
C ASN A 43 -8.14 -20.07 7.44
N TYR A 44 -8.88 -18.98 7.22
CA TYR A 44 -8.36 -17.79 6.58
C TYR A 44 -7.20 -17.18 7.36
N PHE A 45 -7.38 -17.03 8.68
CA PHE A 45 -6.35 -16.48 9.56
C PHE A 45 -5.07 -17.35 9.56
N ASN A 46 -5.23 -18.68 9.63
CA ASN A 46 -4.09 -19.60 9.59
C ASN A 46 -3.30 -19.49 8.27
N GLY A 47 -3.97 -19.20 7.16
CA GLY A 47 -3.30 -18.87 5.89
C GLY A 47 -2.47 -17.58 5.94
N CYS A 48 -2.90 -16.59 6.74
CA CYS A 48 -2.18 -15.34 6.93
C CYS A 48 -1.08 -15.40 8.01
N ARG A 49 -1.10 -16.43 8.87
CA ARG A 49 -0.20 -16.59 10.03
C ARG A 49 1.29 -16.43 9.72
N PRO A 50 1.85 -16.98 8.62
CA PRO A 50 3.26 -16.81 8.29
C PRO A 50 3.68 -15.36 8.05
N PHE A 51 2.72 -14.50 7.73
CA PHE A 51 2.94 -13.09 7.37
C PHE A 51 2.66 -12.13 8.52
N MET A 52 2.04 -12.59 9.61
CA MET A 52 1.60 -11.75 10.74
C MET A 52 2.73 -10.96 11.41
N MET A 53 3.95 -11.49 11.39
CA MET A 53 5.11 -10.85 12.00
C MET A 53 5.92 -9.96 11.03
N ASN A 54 5.52 -9.91 9.75
CA ASN A 54 6.32 -9.19 8.75
C ASN A 54 6.39 -7.68 9.02
N TYR A 55 5.31 -7.09 9.54
CA TYR A 55 5.29 -5.65 9.86
C TYR A 55 6.25 -5.27 11.01
N LEU A 56 6.68 -6.24 11.84
CA LEU A 56 7.68 -6.01 12.89
C LEU A 56 9.11 -5.93 12.33
N LYS A 57 9.33 -6.32 11.07
CA LYS A 57 10.66 -6.33 10.45
C LYS A 57 11.10 -4.94 10.01
N ASP A 58 10.14 -4.05 9.75
CA ASP A 58 10.39 -2.68 9.30
C ASP A 58 9.58 -1.71 10.15
N GLY A 59 10.27 -0.83 10.89
CA GLY A 59 9.63 0.18 11.73
C GLY A 59 8.89 1.28 10.97
N ALA A 60 9.07 1.38 9.66
CA ALA A 60 8.30 2.27 8.80
C ALA A 60 6.93 1.71 8.41
N CYS A 61 6.69 0.41 8.65
CA CYS A 61 5.39 -0.21 8.39
C CYS A 61 4.30 0.35 9.31
N SER A 62 3.28 0.95 8.72
CA SER A 62 2.10 1.38 9.47
C SER A 62 1.23 0.19 9.86
N LEU A 63 0.73 0.17 11.11
CA LEU A 63 -0.28 -0.79 11.57
C LEU A 63 -1.65 -0.56 10.93
N SER A 64 -1.87 0.63 10.40
CA SER A 64 -3.12 1.03 9.76
C SER A 64 -3.03 0.89 8.25
N ASN A 65 -4.03 0.27 7.64
CA ASN A 65 -4.19 0.18 6.18
C ASN A 65 -4.85 1.44 5.57
N ASN A 66 -5.14 2.47 6.39
CA ASN A 66 -5.87 3.66 5.97
C ASN A 66 -5.21 4.37 4.78
N LEU A 67 -3.88 4.39 4.71
CA LEU A 67 -3.16 5.02 3.60
C LEU A 67 -3.46 4.31 2.28
N SER A 68 -3.37 2.98 2.26
CA SER A 68 -3.68 2.16 1.07
C SER A 68 -5.16 2.26 0.69
N GLU A 69 -6.07 2.21 1.67
CA GLU A 69 -7.51 2.35 1.44
C GLU A 69 -7.86 3.73 0.88
N ASN A 70 -7.27 4.80 1.41
CA ASN A 70 -7.48 6.15 0.90
C ASN A 70 -6.92 6.34 -0.51
N SER A 71 -5.80 5.69 -0.85
CA SER A 71 -5.22 5.74 -2.20
C SER A 71 -6.10 5.04 -3.25
N ILE A 72 -6.80 3.98 -2.87
CA ILE A 72 -7.72 3.24 -3.75
C ILE A 72 -9.11 3.91 -3.83
N ARG A 73 -9.49 4.64 -2.80
CA ARG A 73 -10.83 5.24 -2.66
C ARG A 73 -11.27 6.10 -3.84
N PRO A 74 -10.44 6.98 -4.43
CA PRO A 74 -10.83 7.78 -5.60
C PRO A 74 -11.28 6.93 -6.78
N LEU A 75 -10.59 5.81 -7.05
CA LEU A 75 -10.97 4.87 -8.10
C LEU A 75 -12.31 4.20 -7.79
N VAL A 76 -12.51 3.74 -6.55
CA VAL A 76 -13.76 3.06 -6.14
C VAL A 76 -14.95 4.01 -6.18
N VAL A 77 -14.77 5.26 -5.77
CA VAL A 77 -15.82 6.29 -5.83
C VAL A 77 -16.09 6.67 -7.30
N GLY A 78 -15.05 6.89 -8.09
CA GLY A 78 -15.15 7.19 -9.50
C GLY A 78 -15.87 6.11 -10.28
N ARG A 79 -15.64 4.83 -9.98
CA ARG A 79 -16.35 3.69 -10.58
C ARG A 79 -17.88 3.81 -10.52
N LYS A 80 -18.44 4.44 -9.52
CA LYS A 80 -19.87 4.69 -9.42
C LYS A 80 -20.37 5.69 -10.46
N ASN A 81 -19.50 6.55 -10.96
CA ASN A 81 -19.87 7.60 -11.93
C ASN A 81 -19.76 7.11 -13.38
N TRP A 82 -18.75 6.31 -13.70
CA TRP A 82 -18.55 5.78 -15.07
C TRP A 82 -18.91 4.31 -15.25
N LEU A 83 -19.47 3.68 -14.25
CA LEU A 83 -20.12 2.37 -14.16
C LEU A 83 -19.28 1.14 -14.57
N PHE A 84 -18.51 1.16 -15.68
CA PHE A 84 -17.77 -0.01 -16.14
C PHE A 84 -16.45 0.34 -16.84
N CYS A 85 -15.46 -0.53 -16.68
CA CYS A 85 -14.41 -0.75 -17.67
C CYS A 85 -14.86 -1.95 -18.50
N ASP A 86 -15.20 -1.77 -19.74
CA ASP A 86 -15.77 -2.83 -20.59
C ASP A 86 -14.82 -4.01 -20.82
N THR A 87 -13.52 -3.82 -20.57
CA THR A 87 -12.50 -4.83 -20.73
C THR A 87 -11.53 -4.87 -19.56
N PRO A 88 -10.92 -6.06 -19.26
CA PRO A 88 -9.84 -6.14 -18.27
C PRO A 88 -8.66 -5.20 -18.58
N ALA A 89 -8.31 -5.03 -19.86
CA ALA A 89 -7.24 -4.12 -20.28
C ALA A 89 -7.59 -2.64 -19.99
N GLY A 90 -8.85 -2.23 -20.17
CA GLY A 90 -9.32 -0.90 -19.82
C GLY A 90 -9.29 -0.65 -18.31
N ALA A 91 -9.62 -1.68 -17.51
CA ALA A 91 -9.51 -1.61 -16.06
C ALA A 91 -8.05 -1.44 -15.62
N ASP A 92 -7.13 -2.21 -16.18
CA ASP A 92 -5.70 -2.14 -15.90
C ASP A 92 -5.12 -0.75 -16.27
N ALA A 93 -5.46 -0.23 -17.44
CA ALA A 93 -5.05 1.12 -17.87
C ALA A 93 -5.57 2.21 -16.91
N SER A 94 -6.82 2.12 -16.48
CA SER A 94 -7.40 3.05 -15.52
C SER A 94 -6.68 2.99 -14.17
N MET A 95 -6.38 1.78 -13.67
CA MET A 95 -5.64 1.59 -12.42
C MET A 95 -4.24 2.22 -12.48
N LYS A 96 -3.53 2.06 -13.60
CA LYS A 96 -2.21 2.66 -13.81
C LYS A 96 -2.26 4.19 -13.77
N ILE A 97 -3.22 4.80 -14.47
CA ILE A 97 -3.39 6.27 -14.47
C ILE A 97 -3.75 6.77 -13.07
N TYR A 98 -4.66 6.11 -12.36
CA TYR A 98 -4.99 6.50 -10.99
C TYR A 98 -3.81 6.34 -10.04
N SER A 99 -3.00 5.30 -10.19
CA SER A 99 -1.77 5.12 -9.43
C SER A 99 -0.81 6.29 -9.64
N MET A 100 -0.62 6.75 -10.89
CA MET A 100 0.21 7.92 -11.20
C MET A 100 -0.34 9.19 -10.55
N ILE A 101 -1.66 9.42 -10.62
CA ILE A 101 -2.33 10.57 -10.01
C ILE A 101 -2.13 10.60 -8.49
N GLU A 102 -2.40 9.48 -7.81
CA GLU A 102 -2.28 9.42 -6.35
C GLU A 102 -0.81 9.51 -5.90
N THR A 103 0.12 8.95 -6.68
CA THR A 103 1.55 9.09 -6.39
C THR A 103 2.03 10.54 -6.60
N ALA A 104 1.55 11.23 -7.64
CA ALA A 104 1.84 12.65 -7.84
C ALA A 104 1.35 13.50 -6.64
N LYS A 105 0.11 13.29 -6.20
CA LYS A 105 -0.46 13.96 -5.01
C LYS A 105 0.35 13.68 -3.74
N ALA A 106 0.77 12.42 -3.54
CA ALA A 106 1.58 12.02 -2.39
C ALA A 106 2.96 12.70 -2.36
N ASN A 107 3.44 13.15 -3.53
CA ASN A 107 4.69 13.90 -3.70
C ASN A 107 4.47 15.42 -3.86
N GLU A 108 3.27 15.90 -3.52
CA GLU A 108 2.90 17.34 -3.56
C GLU A 108 2.98 17.97 -4.96
N LEU A 109 2.80 17.16 -6.02
CA LEU A 109 2.72 17.62 -7.40
C LEU A 109 1.28 17.90 -7.82
N ASP A 110 1.10 18.84 -8.75
CA ASP A 110 -0.16 18.99 -9.48
C ASP A 110 -0.33 17.79 -10.44
N PRO A 111 -1.36 16.95 -10.26
CA PRO A 111 -1.53 15.76 -11.08
C PRO A 111 -1.72 16.05 -12.56
N LEU A 112 -2.35 17.19 -12.93
CA LEU A 112 -2.56 17.57 -14.32
C LEU A 112 -1.24 17.95 -14.98
N LYS A 113 -0.42 18.76 -14.31
CA LYS A 113 0.91 19.12 -14.79
C LYS A 113 1.80 17.87 -14.93
N TYR A 114 1.73 16.97 -13.93
CA TYR A 114 2.53 15.75 -13.97
C TYR A 114 2.14 14.81 -15.11
N LEU A 115 0.84 14.60 -15.35
CA LEU A 115 0.39 13.81 -16.50
C LEU A 115 0.76 14.47 -17.84
N SER A 116 0.63 15.80 -17.95
CA SER A 116 1.07 16.54 -19.13
C SER A 116 2.57 16.39 -19.39
N PHE A 117 3.38 16.52 -18.33
CA PHE A 117 4.82 16.30 -18.37
C PHE A 117 5.18 14.90 -18.89
N LEU A 118 4.52 13.84 -18.38
CA LEU A 118 4.74 12.47 -18.87
C LEU A 118 4.32 12.31 -20.35
N LEU A 119 3.20 12.92 -20.75
CA LEU A 119 2.74 12.84 -22.13
C LEU A 119 3.63 13.59 -23.13
N GLU A 120 4.27 14.69 -22.70
CA GLU A 120 5.21 15.45 -23.51
C GLU A 120 6.51 14.71 -23.72
N HIS A 121 7.04 14.08 -22.67
CA HIS A 121 8.32 13.37 -22.71
C HIS A 121 8.20 11.92 -23.21
N ARG A 122 7.02 11.33 -23.12
CA ARG A 122 6.70 9.97 -23.60
C ARG A 122 7.72 8.92 -23.17
N PRO A 123 7.98 8.75 -21.84
CA PRO A 123 8.88 7.70 -21.41
C PRO A 123 8.42 6.34 -21.94
N GLY A 124 9.34 5.58 -22.52
CA GLY A 124 9.07 4.32 -23.20
C GLY A 124 9.78 3.13 -22.55
N ALA A 125 9.37 1.93 -22.92
CA ALA A 125 9.90 0.69 -22.39
C ALA A 125 11.36 0.41 -22.82
N GLU A 126 11.88 1.18 -23.79
CA GLU A 126 13.26 1.12 -24.27
C GLU A 126 14.23 1.92 -23.38
N MET A 127 13.72 2.76 -22.50
CA MET A 127 14.55 3.54 -21.57
C MET A 127 15.09 2.66 -20.44
N SER A 128 16.30 2.97 -19.97
CA SER A 128 16.86 2.34 -18.77
C SER A 128 16.12 2.78 -17.51
N ASP A 129 16.29 2.03 -16.41
CA ASP A 129 15.67 2.36 -15.12
C ASP A 129 16.18 3.74 -14.61
N GLU A 130 17.44 4.09 -14.86
CA GLU A 130 18.01 5.38 -14.50
C GLU A 130 17.42 6.55 -15.32
N GLU A 131 17.08 6.31 -16.58
CA GLU A 131 16.39 7.30 -17.42
C GLU A 131 14.94 7.45 -16.98
N LEU A 132 14.25 6.35 -16.67
CA LEU A 132 12.86 6.36 -16.18
C LEU A 132 12.76 7.03 -14.79
N GLU A 133 13.76 6.89 -13.92
CA GLU A 133 13.80 7.53 -12.60
C GLU A 133 13.70 9.07 -12.70
N GLN A 134 14.15 9.69 -13.80
CA GLN A 134 14.03 11.13 -14.00
C GLN A 134 12.58 11.61 -14.16
N PHE A 135 11.68 10.71 -14.54
CA PHE A 135 10.25 11.01 -14.68
C PHE A 135 9.44 10.64 -13.42
N ALA A 136 10.09 10.04 -12.42
CA ALA A 136 9.44 9.69 -11.17
C ALA A 136 8.92 10.93 -10.42
N PRO A 137 7.77 10.85 -9.72
CA PRO A 137 7.19 12.00 -9.02
C PRO A 137 8.10 12.61 -7.94
N TRP A 138 9.05 11.85 -7.44
CA TRP A 138 10.07 12.29 -6.47
C TRP A 138 11.34 12.82 -7.13
N SER A 139 11.48 12.74 -8.46
CA SER A 139 12.65 13.25 -9.16
C SER A 139 12.74 14.77 -9.10
N LYS A 140 13.96 15.29 -9.15
CA LYS A 140 14.18 16.73 -9.14
C LYS A 140 13.49 17.42 -10.32
N LEU A 141 13.54 16.80 -11.51
CA LEU A 141 12.93 17.32 -12.73
C LEU A 141 11.41 17.46 -12.59
N ALA A 142 10.72 16.41 -12.11
CA ALA A 142 9.29 16.46 -11.89
C ALA A 142 8.91 17.45 -10.79
N GLN A 143 9.68 17.53 -9.71
CA GLN A 143 9.44 18.46 -8.60
C GLN A 143 9.59 19.95 -9.00
N GLU A 144 10.47 20.27 -9.92
CA GLU A 144 10.64 21.64 -10.43
C GLU A 144 9.61 22.00 -11.49
N THR A 145 9.11 21.03 -12.26
CA THR A 145 8.24 21.27 -13.42
C THR A 145 6.75 21.20 -13.04
N CYS A 146 6.39 20.33 -12.09
CA CYS A 146 5.00 19.94 -11.86
C CYS A 146 4.40 20.41 -10.52
N LYS A 147 5.10 21.25 -9.77
CA LYS A 147 4.55 21.89 -8.57
C LYS A 147 3.56 23.00 -8.87
#